data_e3097f89e758ae4610241016df6fd519
#
_entry.id   e3097f89e758ae4610241016df6fd519
#
_cell.length_a   1.000
_cell.length_b   1.000
_cell.length_c   1.000
_cell.angle_alpha   90.00
_cell.angle_beta   90.00
_cell.angle_gamma   90.00
#
_symmetry.space_group_name_H-M   'P 1'
#
loop_
_entity.id
_entity.type
_entity.pdbx_description
1 polymer ?
#
loop_
_entity_poly.entity_id
_entity_poly.type
_entity_poly.pdbx_seq_one_letter_code
_entity_poly.pdbx_strand_id
1 'polypeptide(L)'
;MTTLLVASTGGHLAELHDLAPRLDVGDDRCWVTFDVPQSRSLLDGEEVIHVPYATSRDLVGAFRDFVVATKLLGRRKVSRIISTGASVAGSFFVPAAARQIDCHYIESATRTEHPSVTGRMVARIPGTHLYTQYESWADRRWRYGGSVFDAYVAEEAPRSTKVDRVVVTLGTHHKYTFPRLLKHLVRMLPPSTEVLWQVGATSIPEMPASAREHVPFTELQEAMDEADVIITHAGVGSALTALRAGKRAIYVPRRKRYDEHVDDHQVAMARELDSRGLVLAREADEITLADLEEAAGWRVSANPHIPQFRLG
;
A
#
# COMPACT_ATOMS: atom_id res chain seq x y z
N MET A 1 -0.30 -20.84 20.20
CA MET A 1 0.91 -20.77 19.33
C MET A 1 0.80 -19.52 18.47
N THR A 2 1.82 -18.66 18.50
CA THR A 2 1.75 -17.32 17.92
C THR A 2 1.85 -17.34 16.41
N THR A 3 1.00 -16.55 15.72
CA THR A 3 1.17 -16.20 14.32
C THR A 3 1.96 -14.89 14.21
N LEU A 4 3.06 -14.87 13.46
CA LEU A 4 3.79 -13.64 13.15
C LEU A 4 3.27 -13.00 11.84
N LEU A 5 2.93 -11.73 11.90
CA LEU A 5 2.57 -10.90 10.76
C LEU A 5 3.75 -9.98 10.41
N VAL A 6 4.45 -10.28 9.31
CA VAL A 6 5.76 -9.69 9.00
C VAL A 6 5.65 -8.82 7.74
N ALA A 7 5.88 -7.51 7.88
CA ALA A 7 5.89 -6.60 6.74
C ALA A 7 6.84 -5.42 6.96
N SER A 8 7.44 -4.90 5.90
CA SER A 8 8.06 -3.58 5.93
C SER A 8 6.99 -2.50 5.99
N THR A 9 7.35 -1.32 6.49
CA THR A 9 6.47 -0.15 6.50
C THR A 9 6.07 0.31 5.09
N GLY A 10 5.12 1.21 4.99
CA GLY A 10 4.54 1.65 3.72
C GLY A 10 3.38 0.77 3.26
N GLY A 11 3.30 0.53 1.96
CA GLY A 11 2.22 -0.26 1.34
C GLY A 11 2.12 -1.68 1.86
N HIS A 12 3.23 -2.37 2.09
CA HIS A 12 3.23 -3.75 2.57
C HIS A 12 2.57 -3.90 3.95
N LEU A 13 2.89 -2.98 4.90
CA LEU A 13 2.25 -2.98 6.21
C LEU A 13 0.75 -2.66 6.10
N ALA A 14 0.40 -1.66 5.28
CA ALA A 14 -1.00 -1.31 5.04
C ALA A 14 -1.80 -2.47 4.45
N GLU A 15 -1.24 -3.19 3.46
CA GLU A 15 -1.85 -4.39 2.89
C GLU A 15 -2.03 -5.50 3.92
N LEU A 16 -0.99 -5.81 4.70
CA LEU A 16 -1.07 -6.88 5.69
C LEU A 16 -2.06 -6.55 6.80
N HIS A 17 -2.13 -5.28 7.20
CA HIS A 17 -3.08 -4.80 8.19
C HIS A 17 -4.54 -4.98 7.70
N ASP A 18 -4.85 -4.61 6.46
CA ASP A 18 -6.20 -4.75 5.90
C ASP A 18 -6.55 -6.21 5.60
N LEU A 19 -5.57 -7.05 5.32
CA LEU A 19 -5.78 -8.48 5.13
C LEU A 19 -5.94 -9.23 6.45
N ALA A 20 -5.30 -8.81 7.54
CA ALA A 20 -5.22 -9.55 8.80
C ALA A 20 -6.58 -10.02 9.35
N PRO A 21 -7.68 -9.22 9.33
CA PRO A 21 -9.00 -9.68 9.76
C PRO A 21 -9.59 -10.82 8.92
N ARG A 22 -9.03 -11.05 7.72
CA ARG A 22 -9.50 -12.03 6.74
C ARG A 22 -8.62 -13.27 6.64
N LEU A 23 -7.52 -13.33 7.41
CA LEU A 23 -6.47 -14.35 7.29
C LEU A 23 -6.61 -15.52 8.27
N ASP A 24 -7.62 -15.58 9.09
CA ASP A 24 -7.78 -16.60 10.15
C ASP A 24 -6.49 -16.75 11.00
N VAL A 25 -6.01 -15.64 11.55
CA VAL A 25 -4.75 -15.60 12.33
C VAL A 25 -4.94 -15.84 13.83
N GLY A 26 -6.18 -15.89 14.32
CA GLY A 26 -6.49 -16.00 15.74
C GLY A 26 -6.08 -14.76 16.56
N ASP A 27 -6.30 -14.84 17.87
CA ASP A 27 -5.99 -13.72 18.79
C ASP A 27 -4.50 -13.70 19.21
N ASP A 28 -3.81 -14.86 19.20
CA ASP A 28 -2.37 -14.96 19.53
C ASP A 28 -1.53 -14.58 18.29
N ARG A 29 -1.52 -13.29 17.97
CA ARG A 29 -0.75 -12.73 16.86
C ARG A 29 0.24 -11.67 17.32
N CYS A 30 1.33 -11.52 16.60
CA CYS A 30 2.34 -10.52 16.87
C CYS A 30 2.86 -9.93 15.55
N TRP A 31 2.94 -8.61 15.47
CA TRP A 31 3.43 -7.91 14.31
C TRP A 31 4.95 -7.76 14.35
N VAL A 32 5.57 -7.83 13.18
CA VAL A 32 7.02 -7.57 13.01
C VAL A 32 7.17 -6.54 11.89
N THR A 33 7.67 -5.37 12.23
CA THR A 33 7.84 -4.26 11.29
C THR A 33 8.91 -3.27 11.76
N PHE A 34 9.14 -2.20 10.99
CA PHE A 34 10.07 -1.12 11.36
C PHE A 34 9.40 -0.12 12.30
N ASP A 35 10.18 0.52 13.18
CA ASP A 35 9.70 1.55 14.09
C ASP A 35 9.63 2.92 13.40
N VAL A 36 8.46 3.26 12.88
CA VAL A 36 8.17 4.56 12.23
C VAL A 36 6.77 5.06 12.63
N PRO A 37 6.45 6.36 12.46
CA PRO A 37 5.14 6.90 12.83
C PRO A 37 3.95 6.14 12.24
N GLN A 38 4.04 5.69 10.99
CA GLN A 38 2.99 4.89 10.36
C GLN A 38 2.72 3.57 11.10
N SER A 39 3.76 2.82 11.46
CA SER A 39 3.58 1.53 12.14
C SER A 39 3.04 1.70 13.55
N ARG A 40 3.47 2.73 14.27
CA ARG A 40 2.94 3.06 15.61
C ARG A 40 1.47 3.40 15.58
N SER A 41 1.04 4.22 14.59
CA SER A 41 -0.37 4.62 14.46
C SER A 41 -1.25 3.47 13.96
N LEU A 42 -0.78 2.71 12.95
CA LEU A 42 -1.59 1.65 12.32
C LEU A 42 -1.76 0.42 13.24
N LEU A 43 -0.78 0.17 14.11
CA LEU A 43 -0.74 -1.00 15.00
C LEU A 43 -0.94 -0.62 16.48
N ASP A 44 -1.63 0.51 16.73
CA ASP A 44 -1.93 0.92 18.10
C ASP A 44 -2.78 -0.15 18.81
N GLY A 45 -2.38 -0.53 20.02
CA GLY A 45 -3.01 -1.61 20.77
C GLY A 45 -2.61 -3.04 20.38
N GLU A 46 -1.82 -3.24 19.32
CA GLU A 46 -1.32 -4.55 18.88
C GLU A 46 0.03 -4.89 19.52
N GLU A 47 0.34 -6.19 19.65
CA GLU A 47 1.69 -6.62 20.01
C GLU A 47 2.64 -6.45 18.84
N VAL A 48 3.66 -5.60 18.98
CA VAL A 48 4.60 -5.27 17.89
C VAL A 48 6.04 -5.51 18.31
N ILE A 49 6.79 -6.19 17.47
CA ILE A 49 8.24 -6.33 17.55
C ILE A 49 8.86 -5.46 16.46
N HIS A 50 9.59 -4.44 16.88
CA HIS A 50 10.31 -3.60 15.94
C HIS A 50 11.67 -4.21 15.58
N VAL A 51 11.93 -4.30 14.27
CA VAL A 51 13.20 -4.71 13.70
C VAL A 51 13.96 -3.50 13.16
N PRO A 52 15.31 -3.57 13.03
CA PRO A 52 16.08 -2.48 12.46
C PRO A 52 15.60 -2.08 11.07
N TYR A 53 15.59 -0.77 10.79
CA TYR A 53 15.17 -0.28 9.49
C TYR A 53 16.13 -0.75 8.39
N ALA A 54 15.59 -1.39 7.37
CA ALA A 54 16.31 -1.85 6.19
C ALA A 54 15.64 -1.34 4.92
N THR A 55 16.40 -0.71 4.03
CA THR A 55 15.91 -0.28 2.72
C THR A 55 15.88 -1.45 1.73
N SER A 56 15.20 -1.25 0.61
CA SER A 56 15.24 -2.21 -0.50
C SER A 56 16.69 -2.40 -0.98
N ARG A 57 17.15 -3.67 -1.06
CA ARG A 57 18.51 -4.08 -1.45
C ARG A 57 19.62 -3.79 -0.41
N ASP A 58 19.25 -3.49 0.84
CA ASP A 58 20.18 -3.39 1.95
C ASP A 58 20.52 -4.79 2.48
N LEU A 59 21.64 -5.37 2.01
CA LEU A 59 22.08 -6.69 2.43
C LEU A 59 22.52 -6.73 3.91
N VAL A 60 23.06 -5.64 4.44
CA VAL A 60 23.49 -5.55 5.85
C VAL A 60 22.25 -5.49 6.74
N GLY A 61 21.27 -4.67 6.38
CA GLY A 61 19.96 -4.63 7.05
C GLY A 61 19.26 -5.99 7.03
N ALA A 62 19.19 -6.64 5.86
CA ALA A 62 18.61 -7.96 5.73
C ALA A 62 19.31 -9.03 6.60
N PHE A 63 20.64 -8.96 6.74
CA PHE A 63 21.39 -9.85 7.63
C PHE A 63 21.10 -9.56 9.11
N ARG A 64 20.98 -8.29 9.51
CA ARG A 64 20.56 -7.93 10.89
C ARG A 64 19.16 -8.46 11.20
N ASP A 65 18.21 -8.28 10.27
CA ASP A 65 16.85 -8.82 10.41
C ASP A 65 16.85 -10.35 10.51
N PHE A 66 17.71 -11.04 9.75
CA PHE A 66 17.88 -12.49 9.84
C PHE A 66 18.37 -12.93 11.23
N VAL A 67 19.32 -12.22 11.83
CA VAL A 67 19.81 -12.51 13.20
C VAL A 67 18.69 -12.28 14.22
N VAL A 68 17.92 -11.20 14.09
CA VAL A 68 16.76 -10.92 14.94
C VAL A 68 15.71 -12.02 14.78
N ALA A 69 15.36 -12.40 13.57
CA ALA A 69 14.42 -13.47 13.27
C ALA A 69 14.85 -14.81 13.91
N THR A 70 16.13 -15.17 13.74
CA THR A 70 16.67 -16.41 14.30
C THR A 70 16.57 -16.47 15.83
N LYS A 71 16.88 -15.34 16.51
CA LYS A 71 16.74 -15.22 17.96
C LYS A 71 15.28 -15.27 18.42
N LEU A 72 14.40 -14.55 17.71
CA LEU A 72 12.97 -14.51 18.01
C LEU A 72 12.34 -15.90 17.91
N LEU A 73 12.56 -16.57 16.78
CA LEU A 73 12.04 -17.92 16.54
C LEU A 73 12.65 -19.00 17.44
N GLY A 74 13.80 -18.74 18.06
CA GLY A 74 14.39 -19.61 19.09
C GLY A 74 13.81 -19.42 20.49
N ARG A 75 13.18 -18.28 20.75
CA ARG A 75 12.65 -17.91 22.09
C ARG A 75 11.13 -18.00 22.18
N ARG A 76 10.43 -17.87 21.05
CA ARG A 76 8.97 -17.83 20.99
C ARG A 76 8.43 -19.05 20.22
N LYS A 77 7.36 -19.64 20.70
CA LYS A 77 6.66 -20.74 20.01
C LYS A 77 5.80 -20.17 18.89
N VAL A 78 6.41 -20.01 17.72
CA VAL A 78 5.75 -19.55 16.49
C VAL A 78 5.27 -20.75 15.68
N SER A 79 4.01 -20.77 15.29
CA SER A 79 3.43 -21.82 14.45
C SER A 79 3.33 -21.40 12.98
N ARG A 80 3.16 -20.10 12.71
CA ARG A 80 2.90 -19.58 11.39
C ARG A 80 3.54 -18.21 11.21
N ILE A 81 4.03 -17.92 10.01
CA ILE A 81 4.47 -16.59 9.59
C ILE A 81 3.72 -16.22 8.31
N ILE A 82 3.11 -15.03 8.30
CA ILE A 82 2.44 -14.47 7.13
C ILE A 82 3.12 -13.14 6.77
N SER A 83 3.41 -12.93 5.49
CA SER A 83 4.07 -11.70 5.04
C SER A 83 3.54 -11.25 3.69
N THR A 84 3.35 -9.94 3.54
CA THR A 84 3.03 -9.27 2.27
C THR A 84 4.27 -8.78 1.53
N GLY A 85 5.49 -9.06 2.05
CA GLY A 85 6.70 -8.84 1.28
C GLY A 85 7.72 -7.87 1.85
N ALA A 86 8.53 -7.34 0.93
CA ALA A 86 9.79 -6.65 1.09
C ALA A 86 10.93 -7.55 1.64
N SER A 87 12.11 -6.96 1.85
CA SER A 87 13.32 -7.68 2.28
C SER A 87 13.15 -8.44 3.59
N VAL A 88 12.36 -7.91 4.52
CA VAL A 88 12.10 -8.50 5.83
C VAL A 88 11.47 -9.90 5.73
N ALA A 89 10.64 -10.16 4.72
CA ALA A 89 10.04 -11.47 4.50
C ALA A 89 11.10 -12.58 4.35
N GLY A 90 12.09 -12.38 3.47
CA GLY A 90 13.17 -13.34 3.27
C GLY A 90 13.97 -13.61 4.54
N SER A 91 14.26 -12.56 5.32
CA SER A 91 15.00 -12.65 6.57
C SER A 91 14.31 -13.50 7.63
N PHE A 92 12.97 -13.53 7.63
CA PHE A 92 12.19 -14.37 8.56
C PHE A 92 11.91 -15.76 7.99
N PHE A 93 11.67 -15.90 6.70
CA PHE A 93 11.28 -17.18 6.11
C PHE A 93 12.42 -18.21 6.07
N VAL A 94 13.66 -17.76 5.84
CA VAL A 94 14.81 -18.69 5.83
C VAL A 94 14.99 -19.41 7.17
N PRO A 95 15.10 -18.72 8.33
CA PRO A 95 15.24 -19.41 9.62
C PRO A 95 13.96 -20.13 10.06
N ALA A 96 12.78 -19.73 9.55
CA ALA A 96 11.51 -20.39 9.82
C ALA A 96 11.42 -21.74 9.08
N ALA A 97 11.81 -21.80 7.83
CA ALA A 97 11.85 -23.05 7.05
C ALA A 97 12.77 -24.09 7.71
N ALA A 98 13.92 -23.68 8.23
CA ALA A 98 14.83 -24.56 8.99
C ALA A 98 14.20 -25.14 10.27
N ARG A 99 13.11 -24.53 10.78
CA ARG A 99 12.35 -24.95 11.96
C ARG A 99 11.00 -25.55 11.63
N GLN A 100 10.70 -25.77 10.34
CA GLN A 100 9.43 -26.30 9.87
C GLN A 100 8.22 -25.45 10.31
N ILE A 101 8.41 -24.12 10.45
CA ILE A 101 7.33 -23.20 10.73
C ILE A 101 6.59 -22.94 9.42
N ASP A 102 5.26 -22.93 9.48
CA ASP A 102 4.39 -22.69 8.34
C ASP A 102 4.54 -21.25 7.82
N CYS A 103 4.96 -21.08 6.57
CA CYS A 103 5.27 -19.78 5.96
C CYS A 103 4.34 -19.46 4.80
N HIS A 104 3.62 -18.34 4.89
CA HIS A 104 2.69 -17.85 3.89
C HIS A 104 3.16 -16.50 3.34
N TYR A 105 3.49 -16.45 2.06
CA TYR A 105 3.87 -15.23 1.37
C TYR A 105 2.75 -14.78 0.45
N ILE A 106 2.21 -13.59 0.72
CA ILE A 106 1.20 -12.94 -0.11
C ILE A 106 1.92 -11.87 -0.93
N GLU A 107 1.94 -12.02 -2.25
CA GLU A 107 2.54 -11.01 -3.11
C GLU A 107 1.76 -9.70 -3.03
N SER A 108 2.48 -8.57 -3.03
CA SER A 108 1.86 -7.26 -2.94
C SER A 108 0.87 -7.01 -4.09
N ALA A 109 -0.23 -6.35 -3.77
CA ALA A 109 -1.24 -5.92 -4.74
C ALA A 109 -0.69 -4.96 -5.82
N THR A 110 0.54 -4.46 -5.68
CA THR A 110 1.23 -3.75 -6.77
C THR A 110 1.64 -4.65 -7.92
N ARG A 111 1.62 -5.97 -7.74
CA ARG A 111 2.07 -6.97 -8.72
C ARG A 111 0.90 -7.64 -9.42
N THR A 112 0.38 -6.95 -10.44
CA THR A 112 -0.81 -7.35 -11.19
C THR A 112 -0.58 -8.44 -12.24
N GLU A 113 0.69 -8.69 -12.64
CA GLU A 113 1.00 -9.57 -13.76
C GLU A 113 2.01 -10.69 -13.42
N HIS A 114 2.89 -10.45 -12.46
CA HIS A 114 3.96 -11.40 -12.11
C HIS A 114 4.57 -11.09 -10.73
N PRO A 115 5.23 -12.07 -10.08
CA PRO A 115 5.82 -11.86 -8.79
C PRO A 115 7.01 -10.87 -8.81
N SER A 116 7.19 -10.18 -7.69
CA SER A 116 8.33 -9.31 -7.41
C SER A 116 9.65 -10.07 -7.36
N VAL A 117 10.77 -9.35 -7.30
CA VAL A 117 12.09 -9.96 -7.06
C VAL A 117 12.10 -10.70 -5.72
N THR A 118 11.56 -10.11 -4.66
CA THR A 118 11.43 -10.75 -3.35
C THR A 118 10.56 -12.01 -3.43
N GLY A 119 9.40 -11.93 -4.09
CA GLY A 119 8.53 -13.09 -4.29
C GLY A 119 9.24 -14.25 -4.99
N ARG A 120 10.00 -13.96 -6.06
CA ARG A 120 10.81 -14.98 -6.75
C ARG A 120 11.90 -15.59 -5.88
N MET A 121 12.49 -14.81 -4.96
CA MET A 121 13.48 -15.33 -4.00
C MET A 121 12.82 -16.20 -2.94
N VAL A 122 11.76 -15.73 -2.33
CA VAL A 122 10.98 -16.46 -1.32
C VAL A 122 10.40 -17.75 -1.90
N ALA A 123 9.99 -17.74 -3.15
CA ALA A 123 9.52 -18.94 -3.87
C ALA A 123 10.56 -20.08 -3.95
N ARG A 124 11.84 -19.81 -3.69
CA ARG A 124 12.88 -20.87 -3.63
C ARG A 124 13.06 -21.46 -2.24
N ILE A 125 12.42 -20.91 -1.22
CA ILE A 125 12.48 -21.41 0.16
C ILE A 125 11.51 -22.60 0.27
N PRO A 126 11.98 -23.81 0.63
CA PRO A 126 11.13 -24.99 0.75
C PRO A 126 10.00 -24.79 1.78
N GLY A 127 8.83 -25.35 1.50
CA GLY A 127 7.68 -25.29 2.43
C GLY A 127 6.96 -23.93 2.46
N THR A 128 7.33 -22.96 1.60
CA THR A 128 6.63 -21.68 1.54
C THR A 128 5.38 -21.78 0.66
N HIS A 129 4.25 -21.37 1.22
CA HIS A 129 2.99 -21.18 0.53
C HIS A 129 2.96 -19.80 -0.13
N LEU A 130 2.65 -19.75 -1.43
CA LEU A 130 2.72 -18.53 -2.21
C LEU A 130 1.34 -18.13 -2.70
N TYR A 131 0.99 -16.85 -2.52
CA TYR A 131 -0.30 -16.31 -2.91
C TYR A 131 -0.15 -15.07 -3.77
N THR A 132 -1.02 -14.97 -4.77
CA THR A 132 -1.26 -13.75 -5.53
C THR A 132 -2.61 -13.15 -5.16
N GLN A 133 -2.73 -11.84 -5.32
CA GLN A 133 -3.97 -11.10 -5.16
C GLN A 133 -4.75 -10.92 -6.48
N TYR A 134 -4.29 -11.56 -7.57
CA TYR A 134 -4.90 -11.48 -8.90
C TYR A 134 -5.04 -12.85 -9.54
N GLU A 135 -6.25 -13.17 -9.99
CA GLU A 135 -6.53 -14.43 -10.68
C GLU A 135 -5.80 -14.53 -12.02
N SER A 136 -5.56 -13.37 -12.66
CA SER A 136 -4.98 -13.28 -14.02
C SER A 136 -3.61 -13.94 -14.17
N TRP A 137 -2.83 -14.07 -13.08
CA TRP A 137 -1.53 -14.73 -13.11
C TRP A 137 -1.35 -15.79 -12.02
N ALA A 138 -2.46 -16.25 -11.42
CA ALA A 138 -2.46 -17.38 -10.52
C ALA A 138 -2.10 -18.68 -11.28
N ASP A 139 -1.33 -19.54 -10.63
CA ASP A 139 -0.94 -20.84 -11.16
C ASP A 139 -0.88 -21.92 -10.06
N ARG A 140 -0.31 -23.09 -10.35
CA ARG A 140 -0.17 -24.17 -9.36
C ARG A 140 0.74 -23.80 -8.19
N ARG A 141 1.63 -22.84 -8.35
CA ARG A 141 2.58 -22.40 -7.34
C ARG A 141 2.12 -21.13 -6.63
N TRP A 142 1.57 -20.17 -7.38
CA TRP A 142 1.03 -18.92 -6.89
C TRP A 142 -0.49 -19.01 -6.88
N ARG A 143 -1.05 -19.34 -5.73
CA ARG A 143 -2.51 -19.51 -5.60
C ARG A 143 -3.20 -18.17 -5.42
N TYR A 144 -4.34 -18.00 -6.05
CA TYR A 144 -5.20 -16.85 -5.76
C TYR A 144 -5.86 -17.04 -4.40
N GLY A 145 -5.61 -16.12 -3.46
CA GLY A 145 -6.18 -16.14 -2.11
C GLY A 145 -7.31 -15.15 -1.90
N GLY A 146 -7.48 -14.21 -2.80
CA GLY A 146 -8.30 -13.02 -2.69
C GLY A 146 -7.45 -11.76 -2.84
N SER A 147 -8.07 -10.59 -2.81
CA SER A 147 -7.37 -9.29 -2.90
C SER A 147 -7.66 -8.42 -1.68
N VAL A 148 -6.70 -7.59 -1.27
CA VAL A 148 -6.91 -6.57 -0.23
C VAL A 148 -8.06 -5.63 -0.62
N PHE A 149 -8.25 -5.39 -1.92
CA PHE A 149 -9.29 -4.51 -2.44
C PHE A 149 -10.70 -5.10 -2.40
N ASP A 150 -10.86 -6.41 -2.18
CA ASP A 150 -12.19 -7.03 -2.01
C ASP A 150 -12.91 -6.53 -0.74
N ALA A 151 -12.18 -5.85 0.15
CA ALA A 151 -12.73 -5.22 1.34
C ALA A 151 -13.56 -3.96 1.05
N TYR A 152 -13.55 -3.47 -0.19
CA TYR A 152 -14.14 -2.18 -0.55
C TYR A 152 -15.12 -2.31 -1.71
N VAL A 153 -16.16 -1.47 -1.68
CA VAL A 153 -17.12 -1.28 -2.77
C VAL A 153 -17.32 0.22 -3.02
N ALA A 154 -17.48 0.60 -4.28
CA ALA A 154 -17.79 1.96 -4.66
C ALA A 154 -19.28 2.09 -5.00
N GLU A 155 -19.87 3.19 -4.58
CA GLU A 155 -21.29 3.52 -4.83
C GLU A 155 -21.44 5.00 -5.17
N GLU A 156 -22.45 5.34 -5.96
CA GLU A 156 -22.74 6.74 -6.26
C GLU A 156 -23.13 7.47 -4.96
N ALA A 157 -22.54 8.63 -4.75
CA ALA A 157 -22.90 9.55 -3.68
C ALA A 157 -23.89 10.62 -4.20
N PRO A 158 -24.70 11.25 -3.34
CA PRO A 158 -25.41 12.44 -3.74
C PRO A 158 -24.43 13.46 -4.31
N ARG A 159 -24.62 13.89 -5.56
CA ARG A 159 -23.70 14.77 -6.28
C ARG A 159 -23.52 16.09 -5.50
N SER A 160 -22.35 16.28 -4.94
CA SER A 160 -21.85 17.62 -4.65
C SER A 160 -21.19 18.13 -5.93
N THR A 161 -21.71 19.21 -6.50
CA THR A 161 -21.13 19.84 -7.71
C THR A 161 -19.97 20.76 -7.34
N LYS A 162 -19.65 20.90 -6.05
CA LYS A 162 -18.65 21.84 -5.56
C LYS A 162 -17.50 21.07 -4.93
N VAL A 163 -16.30 21.31 -5.43
CA VAL A 163 -15.04 20.79 -4.90
C VAL A 163 -14.27 21.95 -4.28
N ASP A 164 -14.35 22.06 -2.95
CA ASP A 164 -13.72 23.13 -2.19
C ASP A 164 -12.38 22.68 -1.58
N ARG A 165 -12.27 21.41 -1.17
CA ARG A 165 -11.10 20.84 -0.49
C ARG A 165 -10.51 19.67 -1.26
N VAL A 166 -9.23 19.78 -1.59
CA VAL A 166 -8.48 18.74 -2.31
C VAL A 166 -7.25 18.34 -1.53
N VAL A 167 -6.99 17.05 -1.41
CA VAL A 167 -5.72 16.53 -0.91
C VAL A 167 -4.91 15.98 -2.08
N VAL A 168 -3.69 16.49 -2.27
CA VAL A 168 -2.73 15.98 -3.24
C VAL A 168 -1.61 15.28 -2.49
N THR A 169 -1.41 13.97 -2.70
CA THR A 169 -0.33 13.21 -2.05
C THR A 169 0.45 12.35 -3.03
N LEU A 170 1.77 12.57 -3.05
CA LEU A 170 2.70 11.82 -3.91
C LEU A 170 3.43 10.71 -3.17
N GLY A 171 3.05 10.42 -1.91
CA GLY A 171 3.76 9.50 -1.05
C GLY A 171 5.12 10.05 -0.60
N THR A 172 5.88 9.23 0.13
CA THR A 172 7.12 9.66 0.80
C THR A 172 8.39 9.02 0.22
N HIS A 173 8.32 8.46 -0.99
CA HIS A 173 9.47 7.79 -1.60
C HIS A 173 10.47 8.82 -2.14
N HIS A 174 11.63 8.97 -1.49
CA HIS A 174 12.62 10.02 -1.78
C HIS A 174 13.31 9.90 -3.16
N LYS A 175 13.23 8.76 -3.83
CA LYS A 175 13.98 8.52 -5.08
C LYS A 175 13.27 9.05 -6.32
N TYR A 176 11.94 9.06 -6.32
CA TYR A 176 11.16 9.35 -7.51
C TYR A 176 10.32 10.59 -7.34
N THR A 177 10.48 11.54 -8.26
CA THR A 177 9.74 12.80 -8.32
C THR A 177 8.57 12.71 -9.31
N PHE A 178 7.59 13.62 -9.21
CA PHE A 178 6.45 13.66 -10.09
C PHE A 178 6.08 15.09 -10.51
N PRO A 179 7.04 15.84 -11.11
CA PRO A 179 6.83 17.25 -11.44
C PRO A 179 5.73 17.47 -12.50
N ARG A 180 5.51 16.52 -13.41
CA ARG A 180 4.48 16.60 -14.47
C ARG A 180 3.09 16.76 -13.85
N LEU A 181 2.75 15.94 -12.86
CA LEU A 181 1.48 16.03 -12.15
C LEU A 181 1.34 17.36 -11.42
N LEU A 182 2.34 17.76 -10.63
CA LEU A 182 2.27 19.02 -9.85
C LEU A 182 2.13 20.24 -10.74
N LYS A 183 2.89 20.34 -11.83
CA LYS A 183 2.78 21.43 -12.80
C LYS A 183 1.39 21.54 -13.43
N HIS A 184 0.77 20.38 -13.71
CA HIS A 184 -0.58 20.35 -14.24
C HIS A 184 -1.60 20.83 -13.18
N LEU A 185 -1.55 20.26 -11.98
CA LEU A 185 -2.51 20.59 -10.93
C LEU A 185 -2.44 22.05 -10.48
N VAL A 186 -1.23 22.62 -10.32
CA VAL A 186 -1.08 24.05 -9.93
C VAL A 186 -1.73 25.00 -10.97
N ARG A 187 -1.73 24.63 -12.24
CA ARG A 187 -2.37 25.44 -13.32
C ARG A 187 -3.87 25.20 -13.42
N MET A 188 -4.31 23.98 -13.13
CA MET A 188 -5.69 23.55 -13.36
C MET A 188 -6.60 23.90 -12.19
N LEU A 189 -6.11 23.77 -10.95
CA LEU A 189 -6.94 23.99 -9.76
C LEU A 189 -7.26 25.49 -9.58
N PRO A 190 -8.54 25.83 -9.33
CA PRO A 190 -8.94 27.21 -9.07
C PRO A 190 -8.23 27.76 -7.80
N PRO A 191 -7.88 29.06 -7.77
CA PRO A 191 -7.27 29.69 -6.58
C PRO A 191 -8.15 29.65 -5.34
N SER A 192 -9.45 29.45 -5.50
CA SER A 192 -10.42 29.30 -4.39
C SER A 192 -10.44 27.92 -3.77
N THR A 193 -9.82 26.93 -4.40
CA THR A 193 -9.76 25.56 -3.87
C THR A 193 -8.71 25.48 -2.77
N GLU A 194 -9.11 25.01 -1.61
CA GLU A 194 -8.19 24.69 -0.50
C GLU A 194 -7.46 23.39 -0.82
N VAL A 195 -6.13 23.42 -0.89
CA VAL A 195 -5.34 22.24 -1.25
C VAL A 195 -4.29 21.94 -0.20
N LEU A 196 -4.36 20.74 0.38
CA LEU A 196 -3.25 20.17 1.14
C LEU A 196 -2.29 19.47 0.17
N TRP A 197 -1.05 19.95 0.11
CA TRP A 197 -0.01 19.40 -0.75
C TRP A 197 1.01 18.59 0.05
N GLN A 198 1.05 17.28 -0.14
CA GLN A 198 2.18 16.42 0.24
C GLN A 198 2.93 15.99 -1.01
N VAL A 199 4.06 16.64 -1.28
CA VAL A 199 4.76 16.53 -2.57
C VAL A 199 5.90 15.51 -2.57
N GLY A 200 6.26 14.93 -1.41
CA GLY A 200 7.41 14.04 -1.29
C GLY A 200 8.69 14.76 -1.74
N ALA A 201 9.56 14.05 -2.42
CA ALA A 201 10.80 14.61 -2.97
C ALA A 201 10.60 15.52 -4.20
N THR A 202 9.35 15.82 -4.59
CA THR A 202 9.07 16.61 -5.79
C THR A 202 9.08 18.09 -5.47
N SER A 203 9.85 18.86 -6.23
CA SER A 203 9.87 20.32 -6.17
C SER A 203 9.66 20.91 -7.56
N ILE A 204 8.85 21.94 -7.68
CA ILE A 204 8.69 22.77 -8.87
C ILE A 204 8.64 24.25 -8.45
N PRO A 205 9.08 25.21 -9.30
CA PRO A 205 9.11 26.62 -8.95
C PRO A 205 7.75 27.22 -8.60
N GLU A 206 6.67 26.68 -9.21
CA GLU A 206 5.30 27.17 -9.09
C GLU A 206 4.57 26.68 -7.84
N MET A 207 5.22 25.86 -6.97
CA MET A 207 4.54 25.31 -5.78
C MET A 207 4.16 26.40 -4.78
N PRO A 208 2.94 26.31 -4.21
CA PRO A 208 2.56 27.15 -3.08
C PRO A 208 3.50 26.96 -1.88
N ALA A 209 3.72 28.04 -1.13
CA ALA A 209 4.56 27.99 0.09
C ALA A 209 4.01 27.04 1.18
N SER A 210 2.72 26.69 1.11
CA SER A 210 2.06 25.73 2.01
C SER A 210 2.37 24.26 1.65
N ALA A 211 3.01 23.97 0.50
CA ALA A 211 3.35 22.61 0.11
C ALA A 211 4.43 22.03 1.03
N ARG A 212 4.23 20.77 1.45
CA ARG A 212 5.11 20.07 2.37
C ARG A 212 5.66 18.80 1.74
N GLU A 213 6.92 18.52 1.98
CA GLU A 213 7.53 17.25 1.59
C GLU A 213 6.84 16.07 2.29
N HIS A 214 6.57 16.24 3.57
CA HIS A 214 5.91 15.24 4.40
C HIS A 214 4.86 15.88 5.31
N VAL A 215 3.69 15.26 5.34
CA VAL A 215 2.61 15.56 6.28
C VAL A 215 2.54 14.42 7.30
N PRO A 216 2.44 14.70 8.60
CA PRO A 216 2.23 13.67 9.61
C PRO A 216 1.05 12.77 9.27
N PHE A 217 1.19 11.46 9.51
CA PHE A 217 0.19 10.48 9.06
C PHE A 217 -1.22 10.79 9.56
N THR A 218 -1.35 11.15 10.84
CA THR A 218 -2.66 11.49 11.44
C THR A 218 -3.29 12.70 10.77
N GLU A 219 -2.49 13.78 10.56
CA GLU A 219 -2.95 15.01 9.90
C GLU A 219 -3.36 14.74 8.45
N LEU A 220 -2.58 13.92 7.73
CA LEU A 220 -2.91 13.54 6.36
C LEU A 220 -4.22 12.73 6.30
N GLN A 221 -4.44 11.85 7.26
CA GLN A 221 -5.65 11.05 7.35
C GLN A 221 -6.87 11.92 7.64
N GLU A 222 -6.80 12.81 8.63
CA GLU A 222 -7.85 13.78 8.95
C GLU A 222 -8.19 14.65 7.73
N ALA A 223 -7.16 15.15 7.02
CA ALA A 223 -7.37 15.94 5.81
C ALA A 223 -8.02 15.13 4.68
N MET A 224 -7.69 13.84 4.53
CA MET A 224 -8.33 12.95 3.54
C MET A 224 -9.79 12.67 3.88
N ASP A 225 -10.12 12.51 5.16
CA ASP A 225 -11.50 12.29 5.62
C ASP A 225 -12.38 13.51 5.31
N GLU A 226 -11.84 14.74 5.48
CA GLU A 226 -12.54 16.00 5.22
C GLU A 226 -12.51 16.45 3.74
N ALA A 227 -11.62 15.93 2.92
CA ALA A 227 -11.49 16.31 1.52
C ALA A 227 -12.73 15.96 0.70
N ASP A 228 -13.06 16.77 -0.31
CA ASP A 228 -14.01 16.41 -1.35
C ASP A 228 -13.38 15.43 -2.34
N VAL A 229 -12.10 15.66 -2.69
CA VAL A 229 -11.35 14.85 -3.65
C VAL A 229 -9.92 14.61 -3.17
N ILE A 230 -9.45 13.39 -3.38
CA ILE A 230 -8.05 13.01 -3.18
C ILE A 230 -7.42 12.77 -4.55
N ILE A 231 -6.27 13.39 -4.82
CA ILE A 231 -5.43 13.12 -6.00
C ILE A 231 -4.13 12.49 -5.51
N THR A 232 -3.84 11.29 -5.98
CA THR A 232 -2.65 10.57 -5.48
C THR A 232 -1.91 9.81 -6.57
N HIS A 233 -0.61 9.58 -6.35
CA HIS A 233 0.14 8.65 -7.18
C HIS A 233 -0.39 7.22 -7.01
N ALA A 234 -0.22 6.38 -8.03
CA ALA A 234 -0.75 5.03 -8.03
C ALA A 234 0.07 4.04 -7.18
N GLY A 235 0.19 4.32 -5.87
CA GLY A 235 0.79 3.42 -4.88
C GLY A 235 -0.25 2.72 -4.01
N VAL A 236 -0.06 1.44 -3.70
CA VAL A 236 -1.02 0.64 -2.93
C VAL A 236 -1.34 1.26 -1.56
N GLY A 237 -0.35 1.77 -0.85
CA GLY A 237 -0.58 2.43 0.45
C GLY A 237 -1.48 3.66 0.34
N SER A 238 -1.27 4.47 -0.71
CA SER A 238 -2.11 5.65 -0.97
C SER A 238 -3.53 5.27 -1.37
N ALA A 239 -3.68 4.20 -2.18
CA ALA A 239 -4.99 3.66 -2.51
C ALA A 239 -5.75 3.25 -1.25
N LEU A 240 -5.14 2.39 -0.41
CA LEU A 240 -5.78 1.90 0.81
C LEU A 240 -6.13 3.04 1.78
N THR A 241 -5.28 4.07 1.90
CA THR A 241 -5.58 5.23 2.74
C THR A 241 -6.79 6.01 2.22
N ALA A 242 -6.86 6.25 0.90
CA ALA A 242 -8.01 6.94 0.29
C ALA A 242 -9.30 6.11 0.40
N LEU A 243 -9.23 4.78 0.19
CA LEU A 243 -10.37 3.87 0.30
C LEU A 243 -10.91 3.82 1.74
N ARG A 244 -10.02 3.81 2.76
CA ARG A 244 -10.42 3.89 4.18
C ARG A 244 -11.09 5.21 4.53
N ALA A 245 -10.65 6.33 3.91
CA ALA A 245 -11.30 7.64 4.03
C ALA A 245 -12.65 7.71 3.26
N GLY A 246 -13.09 6.63 2.66
CA GLY A 246 -14.35 6.57 1.93
C GLY A 246 -14.34 7.30 0.58
N LYS A 247 -13.14 7.58 0.01
CA LYS A 247 -13.01 8.41 -1.20
C LYS A 247 -12.60 7.58 -2.42
N ARG A 248 -13.26 7.83 -3.55
CA ARG A 248 -12.84 7.38 -4.88
C ARG A 248 -11.78 8.35 -5.40
N ALA A 249 -10.51 8.08 -5.07
CA ALA A 249 -9.43 8.99 -5.42
C ALA A 249 -9.17 9.06 -6.94
N ILE A 250 -8.70 10.23 -7.43
CA ILE A 250 -8.06 10.33 -8.74
C ILE A 250 -6.65 9.73 -8.60
N TYR A 251 -6.40 8.68 -9.36
CA TYR A 251 -5.26 7.79 -9.20
C TYR A 251 -4.32 7.90 -10.39
N VAL A 252 -3.16 8.52 -10.19
CA VAL A 252 -2.29 8.96 -11.26
C VAL A 252 -1.01 8.12 -11.29
N PRO A 253 -0.83 7.23 -12.29
CA PRO A 253 0.36 6.40 -12.35
C PRO A 253 1.60 7.19 -12.76
N ARG A 254 2.69 6.97 -12.04
CA ARG A 254 4.03 7.36 -12.47
C ARG A 254 4.46 6.50 -13.65
N ARG A 255 5.14 7.11 -14.60
CA ARG A 255 5.56 6.46 -15.84
C ARG A 255 7.07 6.28 -15.91
N LYS A 256 7.51 5.07 -16.24
CA LYS A 256 8.94 4.79 -16.50
C LYS A 256 9.51 5.66 -17.61
N ARG A 257 8.75 5.90 -18.67
CA ARG A 257 9.19 6.72 -19.83
C ARG A 257 9.52 8.17 -19.49
N TYR A 258 9.11 8.64 -18.29
CA TYR A 258 9.39 9.98 -17.77
C TYR A 258 10.33 9.94 -16.55
N ASP A 259 11.00 8.81 -16.29
CA ASP A 259 11.86 8.56 -15.12
C ASP A 259 11.16 8.78 -13.76
N GLU A 260 9.82 8.69 -13.75
CA GLU A 260 9.00 8.86 -12.55
C GLU A 260 8.95 7.61 -11.67
N HIS A 261 9.32 6.44 -12.23
CA HIS A 261 9.40 5.16 -11.51
C HIS A 261 10.33 4.15 -12.21
N VAL A 262 10.71 3.07 -11.49
CA VAL A 262 11.57 2.00 -12.02
C VAL A 262 10.93 1.18 -13.14
N ASP A 263 9.61 1.03 -13.10
CA ASP A 263 8.78 0.27 -14.04
C ASP A 263 7.35 0.86 -14.11
N ASP A 264 6.48 0.27 -14.93
CA ASP A 264 5.11 0.73 -15.16
C ASP A 264 4.05 -0.06 -14.35
N HIS A 265 4.41 -0.73 -13.25
CA HIS A 265 3.45 -1.49 -12.43
C HIS A 265 2.30 -0.62 -11.88
N GLN A 266 2.55 0.68 -11.65
CA GLN A 266 1.50 1.61 -11.22
C GLN A 266 0.40 1.77 -12.26
N VAL A 267 0.73 1.64 -13.55
CA VAL A 267 -0.25 1.71 -14.65
C VAL A 267 -1.19 0.53 -14.60
N ALA A 268 -0.64 -0.67 -14.46
CA ALA A 268 -1.45 -1.88 -14.40
C ALA A 268 -2.36 -1.88 -13.16
N MET A 269 -1.82 -1.45 -12.01
CA MET A 269 -2.59 -1.31 -10.78
C MET A 269 -3.69 -0.24 -10.89
N ALA A 270 -3.40 0.91 -11.52
CA ALA A 270 -4.39 1.96 -11.73
C ALA A 270 -5.57 1.46 -12.60
N ARG A 271 -5.27 0.75 -13.68
CA ARG A 271 -6.30 0.14 -14.55
C ARG A 271 -7.15 -0.88 -13.80
N GLU A 272 -6.52 -1.72 -13.00
CA GLU A 272 -7.23 -2.74 -12.22
C GLU A 272 -8.19 -2.10 -11.21
N LEU A 273 -7.76 -1.10 -10.45
CA LEU A 273 -8.63 -0.43 -9.48
C LEU A 273 -9.72 0.41 -10.14
N ASP A 274 -9.42 1.01 -11.28
CA ASP A 274 -10.40 1.74 -12.10
C ASP A 274 -11.49 0.80 -12.63
N SER A 275 -11.11 -0.38 -13.14
CA SER A 275 -12.06 -1.40 -13.61
C SER A 275 -13.00 -1.91 -12.51
N ARG A 276 -12.56 -1.85 -11.25
CA ARG A 276 -13.37 -2.16 -10.07
C ARG A 276 -14.21 -0.96 -9.59
N GLY A 277 -14.05 0.21 -10.22
CA GLY A 277 -14.72 1.45 -9.81
C GLY A 277 -14.17 2.08 -8.52
N LEU A 278 -13.11 1.52 -7.91
CA LEU A 278 -12.56 1.96 -6.62
C LEU A 278 -11.74 3.26 -6.72
N VAL A 279 -11.24 3.58 -7.88
CA VAL A 279 -10.50 4.83 -8.18
C VAL A 279 -10.94 5.39 -9.52
N LEU A 280 -10.54 6.61 -9.82
CA LEU A 280 -10.63 7.24 -11.13
C LEU A 280 -9.20 7.37 -11.69
N ALA A 281 -8.79 6.45 -12.57
CA ALA A 281 -7.45 6.47 -13.14
C ALA A 281 -7.34 7.53 -14.23
N ARG A 282 -6.31 8.39 -14.14
CA ARG A 282 -6.02 9.44 -15.13
C ARG A 282 -4.52 9.59 -15.38
N GLU A 283 -4.15 10.02 -16.58
CA GLU A 283 -2.80 10.50 -16.84
C GLU A 283 -2.59 11.88 -16.20
N ALA A 284 -1.35 12.18 -15.82
CA ALA A 284 -1.05 13.38 -15.03
C ALA A 284 -1.41 14.71 -15.74
N ASP A 285 -1.37 14.75 -17.05
CA ASP A 285 -1.63 15.90 -17.90
C ASP A 285 -3.04 15.93 -18.53
N GLU A 286 -3.87 14.93 -18.19
CA GLU A 286 -5.23 14.79 -18.70
C GLU A 286 -6.32 15.06 -17.65
N ILE A 287 -5.93 15.29 -16.39
CA ILE A 287 -6.89 15.56 -15.30
C ILE A 287 -7.60 16.89 -15.57
N THR A 288 -8.92 16.87 -15.41
CA THR A 288 -9.80 18.03 -15.61
C THR A 288 -10.62 18.36 -14.36
N LEU A 289 -11.26 19.53 -14.33
CA LEU A 289 -12.20 19.86 -13.25
C LEU A 289 -13.40 18.91 -13.23
N ALA A 290 -13.83 18.41 -14.40
CA ALA A 290 -14.90 17.43 -14.50
C ALA A 290 -14.52 16.09 -13.83
N ASP A 291 -13.23 15.71 -13.86
CA ASP A 291 -12.77 14.50 -13.15
C ASP A 291 -12.83 14.68 -11.62
N LEU A 292 -12.63 15.91 -11.12
CA LEU A 292 -12.81 16.19 -9.70
C LEU A 292 -14.29 16.03 -9.30
N GLU A 293 -15.20 16.60 -10.10
CA GLU A 293 -16.65 16.46 -9.89
C GLU A 293 -17.10 15.00 -10.00
N GLU A 294 -16.56 14.25 -10.97
CA GLU A 294 -16.82 12.81 -11.10
C GLU A 294 -16.35 12.04 -9.85
N ALA A 295 -15.11 12.28 -9.39
CA ALA A 295 -14.57 11.62 -8.21
C ALA A 295 -15.38 11.95 -6.94
N ALA A 296 -15.78 13.21 -6.76
CA ALA A 296 -16.61 13.67 -5.63
C ALA A 296 -18.04 13.11 -5.66
N GLY A 297 -18.53 12.69 -6.83
CA GLY A 297 -19.84 12.05 -6.99
C GLY A 297 -19.89 10.57 -6.56
N TRP A 298 -18.80 10.03 -6.03
CA TRP A 298 -18.70 8.64 -5.58
C TRP A 298 -18.17 8.56 -4.16
N ARG A 299 -18.56 7.52 -3.46
CA ARG A 299 -17.98 7.14 -2.17
C ARG A 299 -17.54 5.69 -2.22
N VAL A 300 -16.62 5.35 -1.32
CA VAL A 300 -16.18 3.99 -1.09
C VAL A 300 -16.61 3.58 0.31
N SER A 301 -17.14 2.38 0.45
CA SER A 301 -17.53 1.82 1.73
C SER A 301 -16.90 0.44 1.92
N ALA A 302 -16.93 -0.04 3.16
CA ALA A 302 -16.56 -1.42 3.45
C ALA A 302 -17.52 -2.38 2.76
N ASN A 303 -16.98 -3.40 2.11
CA ASN A 303 -17.80 -4.45 1.51
C ASN A 303 -18.50 -5.28 2.61
N PRO A 304 -19.85 -5.28 2.70
CA PRO A 304 -20.57 -6.03 3.73
C PRO A 304 -20.40 -7.54 3.59
N HIS A 305 -19.96 -8.03 2.44
CA HIS A 305 -19.77 -9.44 2.11
C HIS A 305 -18.30 -9.74 1.79
N ILE A 306 -17.38 -9.25 2.63
CA ILE A 306 -15.94 -9.44 2.43
C ILE A 306 -15.61 -10.94 2.43
N PRO A 307 -15.05 -11.51 1.35
CA PRO A 307 -14.62 -12.90 1.34
C PRO A 307 -13.40 -13.10 2.24
N GLN A 308 -13.32 -14.26 2.89
CA GLN A 308 -12.10 -14.66 3.59
C GLN A 308 -10.93 -14.78 2.58
N PHE A 309 -9.73 -14.38 3.00
CA PHE A 309 -8.53 -14.65 2.23
C PHE A 309 -8.11 -16.10 2.44
N ARG A 310 -8.01 -16.87 1.37
CA ARG A 310 -7.79 -18.32 1.43
C ARG A 310 -6.31 -18.65 1.56
N LEU A 311 -5.89 -18.98 2.78
CA LEU A 311 -4.57 -19.58 3.06
C LEU A 311 -4.69 -21.10 3.02
N GLY A 312 -5.00 -21.66 1.87
CA GLY A 312 -5.30 -23.08 1.77
C GLY A 312 -4.15 -23.95 1.26
#